data_fbfdd89ae061e09a87d05b046e05eca2
#
_entry.id   fbfdd89ae061e09a87d05b046e05eca2
#
_cell.length_a   1.000
_cell.length_b   1.000
_cell.length_c   1.000
_cell.angle_alpha   90.00
_cell.angle_beta   90.00
_cell.angle_gamma   90.00
#
_symmetry.space_group_name_H-M   'P 1'
#
loop_
_entity.id
_entity.type
_entity.pdbx_description
1 polymer ?
#
loop_
_entity_poly.entity_id
_entity_poly.type
_entity_poly.pdbx_seq_one_letter_code
_entity_poly.pdbx_strand_id
1 'polypeptide(L)'
;LKVRFKASFAKDLRALKDKALLERIKELIANVEAAQSLAEVSNLKKLHGGGGHYRVRIGDYRVGLATEEEVVVFVRVLHRREVYRYFP
;
A
#
# COMPACT_ATOMS: atom_id res chain seq x y z
N LEU A 1 -1.31 8.98 10.71
CA LEU A 1 -0.31 9.38 9.70
C LEU A 1 -0.99 10.09 8.54
N LYS A 2 -0.29 11.04 7.96
CA LYS A 2 -0.74 11.68 6.73
C LYS A 2 -0.54 10.72 5.56
N VAL A 3 -1.46 10.73 4.60
CA VAL A 3 -1.38 9.86 3.43
C VAL A 3 -1.48 10.67 2.15
N ARG A 4 -0.86 10.15 1.10
CA ARG A 4 -1.01 10.63 -0.28
C ARG A 4 -1.13 9.44 -1.20
N PHE A 5 -1.66 9.70 -2.39
CA PHE A 5 -1.89 8.65 -3.38
C PHE A 5 -1.24 9.04 -4.69
N LYS A 6 -0.42 8.15 -5.24
CA LYS A 6 0.12 8.36 -6.58
C LYS A 6 -0.92 8.04 -7.65
N ALA A 7 -0.76 8.64 -8.81
CA ALA A 7 -1.62 8.35 -9.96
C ALA A 7 -1.61 6.87 -10.32
N SER A 8 -0.46 6.21 -10.16
CA SER A 8 -0.34 4.76 -10.40
C SER A 8 -1.24 3.94 -9.47
N PHE A 9 -1.34 4.34 -8.20
CA PHE A 9 -2.22 3.68 -7.24
C PHE A 9 -3.68 3.86 -7.64
N ALA A 10 -4.07 5.08 -7.99
CA ALA A 10 -5.44 5.37 -8.43
C ALA A 10 -5.79 4.57 -9.69
N LYS A 11 -4.85 4.45 -10.63
CA LYS A 11 -5.03 3.68 -11.84
C LYS A 11 -5.23 2.19 -11.52
N ASP A 12 -4.41 1.66 -10.62
CA ASP A 12 -4.54 0.27 -10.18
C ASP A 12 -5.92 0.02 -9.56
N LEU A 13 -6.39 0.93 -8.69
CA LEU A 13 -7.70 0.79 -8.07
C LEU A 13 -8.82 0.76 -9.08
N ARG A 14 -8.76 1.61 -10.10
CA ARG A 14 -9.80 1.66 -11.14
C ARG A 14 -9.89 0.37 -11.93
N ALA A 15 -8.78 -0.35 -12.05
CA ALA A 15 -8.75 -1.63 -12.77
C ALA A 15 -9.27 -2.80 -11.94
N LEU A 16 -9.37 -2.65 -10.62
CA LEU A 16 -9.86 -3.72 -9.74
C LEU A 16 -11.38 -3.75 -9.75
N LYS A 17 -11.94 -4.95 -9.88
CA LYS A 17 -13.38 -5.16 -9.88
C LYS A 17 -13.87 -5.98 -8.69
N ASP A 18 -12.96 -6.47 -7.87
CA ASP A 18 -13.26 -7.24 -6.67
C ASP A 18 -13.68 -6.28 -5.55
N LYS A 19 -14.98 -6.26 -5.25
CA LYS A 19 -15.51 -5.35 -4.24
C LYS A 19 -14.97 -5.64 -2.84
N ALA A 20 -14.78 -6.90 -2.49
CA ALA A 20 -14.24 -7.27 -1.18
C ALA A 20 -12.80 -6.77 -1.03
N LEU A 21 -12.01 -6.89 -2.08
CA LEU A 21 -10.64 -6.39 -2.09
C LEU A 21 -10.62 -4.85 -1.95
N LEU A 22 -11.48 -4.17 -2.69
CA LEU A 22 -11.57 -2.70 -2.60
C LEU A 22 -11.93 -2.24 -1.20
N GLU A 23 -12.86 -2.93 -0.52
CA GLU A 23 -13.21 -2.62 0.86
C GLU A 23 -12.03 -2.83 1.81
N ARG A 24 -11.28 -3.89 1.62
CA ARG A 24 -10.10 -4.15 2.45
C ARG A 24 -9.01 -3.10 2.24
N ILE A 25 -8.83 -2.63 1.01
CA ILE A 25 -7.89 -1.54 0.71
C ILE A 25 -8.36 -0.25 1.38
N LYS A 26 -9.65 0.03 1.33
CA LYS A 26 -10.23 1.19 1.99
C LYS A 26 -10.00 1.16 3.50
N GLU A 27 -10.19 -0.01 4.12
CA GLU A 27 -9.89 -0.20 5.53
C GLU A 27 -8.41 0.02 5.84
N LEU A 28 -7.53 -0.47 4.97
CA LEU A 28 -6.10 -0.24 5.13
C LEU A 28 -5.76 1.25 5.12
N ILE A 29 -6.34 2.01 4.21
CA ILE A 29 -6.12 3.45 4.14
C ILE A 29 -6.56 4.11 5.45
N ALA A 30 -7.75 3.75 5.95
CA ALA A 30 -8.25 4.28 7.21
C ALA A 30 -7.35 3.91 8.38
N ASN A 31 -6.85 2.68 8.41
CA ASN A 31 -5.96 2.23 9.48
C ASN A 31 -4.62 2.99 9.46
N VAL A 32 -4.08 3.25 8.28
CA VAL A 32 -2.84 4.02 8.15
C VAL A 32 -3.06 5.46 8.61
N GLU A 33 -4.18 6.05 8.23
CA GLU A 33 -4.51 7.42 8.66
C GLU A 33 -4.66 7.53 10.17
N ALA A 34 -5.24 6.51 10.81
CA ALA A 34 -5.46 6.50 12.26
C ALA A 34 -4.21 6.11 13.04
N ALA A 35 -3.24 5.46 12.41
CA ALA A 35 -2.04 4.98 13.09
C ALA A 35 -1.11 6.11 13.47
N GLN A 36 -0.34 5.90 14.53
CA GLN A 36 0.71 6.85 14.92
C GLN A 36 2.04 6.49 14.28
N SER A 37 2.21 5.24 13.87
CA SER A 37 3.38 4.79 13.13
C SER A 37 3.02 3.59 12.27
N LEU A 38 3.86 3.29 11.28
CA LEU A 38 3.64 2.11 10.43
C LEU A 38 3.78 0.80 11.20
N ALA A 39 4.43 0.80 12.36
CA ALA A 39 4.53 -0.40 13.19
C ALA A 39 3.17 -0.92 13.65
N GLU A 40 2.15 -0.06 13.67
CA GLU A 40 0.80 -0.45 14.07
C GLU A 40 0.01 -1.11 12.93
N VAL A 41 0.52 -1.08 11.71
CA VAL A 41 -0.19 -1.61 10.54
C VAL A 41 0.09 -3.10 10.38
N SER A 42 -0.98 -3.91 10.37
CA SER A 42 -0.88 -5.36 10.22
C SER A 42 -0.42 -5.75 8.82
N ASN A 43 0.31 -6.86 8.74
CA ASN A 43 0.76 -7.45 7.46
C ASN A 43 1.71 -6.55 6.66
N LEU A 44 2.32 -5.58 7.31
CA LEU A 44 3.28 -4.68 6.70
C LEU A 44 4.67 -5.29 6.74
N LYS A 45 5.40 -5.17 5.65
CA LYS A 45 6.78 -5.60 5.57
C LYS A 45 7.62 -4.51 4.92
N LYS A 46 8.73 -4.16 5.57
CA LYS A 46 9.69 -3.23 4.99
C LYS A 46 10.48 -3.95 3.89
N LEU A 47 10.62 -3.30 2.75
CA LEU A 47 11.37 -3.86 1.64
C LEU A 47 12.84 -3.47 1.72
N HIS A 48 13.70 -4.40 1.26
CA HIS A 48 15.13 -4.16 1.22
C HIS A 48 15.49 -3.18 0.10
N GLY A 49 16.70 -2.64 0.17
CA GLY A 49 17.20 -1.73 -0.86
C GLY A 49 17.16 -0.27 -0.48
N GLY A 50 16.78 0.06 0.74
CA GLY A 50 16.73 1.43 1.25
C GLY A 50 15.51 2.20 0.75
N GLY A 51 15.40 3.46 1.11
CA GLY A 51 14.41 4.35 0.55
C GLY A 51 13.01 4.29 1.13
N GLY A 52 12.79 3.62 2.25
CA GLY A 52 11.48 3.66 2.93
C GLY A 52 10.33 3.08 2.13
N HIS A 53 10.55 1.95 1.48
CA HIS A 53 9.49 1.24 0.77
C HIS A 53 8.97 0.08 1.61
N TYR A 54 7.64 -0.07 1.58
CA TYR A 54 6.93 -1.10 2.35
C TYR A 54 5.86 -1.73 1.48
N ARG A 55 5.45 -2.94 1.86
CA ARG A 55 4.28 -3.57 1.25
C ARG A 55 3.34 -4.07 2.34
N VAL A 56 2.05 -4.06 2.04
CA VAL A 56 1.02 -4.64 2.90
C VAL A 56 0.35 -5.76 2.14
N ARG A 57 0.29 -6.94 2.76
CA ARG A 57 -0.38 -8.09 2.16
C ARG A 57 -1.88 -8.03 2.42
N ILE A 58 -2.65 -8.13 1.33
CA ILE A 58 -4.10 -8.26 1.40
C ILE A 58 -4.49 -9.42 0.47
N GLY A 59 -4.65 -10.63 1.04
CA GLY A 59 -4.94 -11.81 0.25
C GLY A 59 -3.83 -12.06 -0.78
N ASP A 60 -4.22 -12.18 -2.05
CA ASP A 60 -3.28 -12.37 -3.15
C ASP A 60 -2.70 -11.06 -3.68
N TYR A 61 -3.04 -9.94 -3.07
CA TYR A 61 -2.57 -8.63 -3.52
C TYR A 61 -1.60 -8.02 -2.53
N ARG A 62 -0.83 -7.09 -3.04
CA ARG A 62 0.15 -6.34 -2.25
C ARG A 62 -0.05 -4.86 -2.53
N VAL A 63 -0.14 -4.07 -1.47
CA VAL A 63 -0.21 -2.63 -1.57
C VAL A 63 1.19 -2.08 -1.30
N GLY A 64 1.76 -1.40 -2.29
CA GLY A 64 3.07 -0.79 -2.16
C GLY A 64 2.98 0.61 -1.59
N LEU A 65 3.73 0.85 -0.53
CA LEU A 65 3.80 2.13 0.17
C LEU A 65 5.22 2.67 0.13
N ALA A 66 5.32 3.99 0.14
CA ALA A 66 6.60 4.67 0.34
C ALA A 66 6.42 5.72 1.42
N THR A 67 7.49 6.01 2.17
CA THR A 67 7.46 7.09 3.13
C THR A 67 8.28 8.26 2.62
N GLU A 68 7.70 9.44 2.68
CA GLU A 68 8.37 10.70 2.34
C GLU A 68 8.15 11.64 3.52
N GLU A 69 9.20 11.88 4.29
CA GLU A 69 9.13 12.62 5.54
C GLU A 69 8.12 11.95 6.48
N GLU A 70 7.04 12.61 6.86
CA GLU A 70 6.03 12.02 7.73
C GLU A 70 4.75 11.62 6.97
N VAL A 71 4.87 11.49 5.65
CA VAL A 71 3.75 11.16 4.79
C VAL A 71 3.91 9.75 4.26
N VAL A 72 2.83 8.96 4.32
CA VAL A 72 2.78 7.64 3.71
C VAL A 72 2.15 7.79 2.32
N VAL A 73 2.88 7.37 1.31
CA VAL A 73 2.42 7.48 -0.09
C VAL A 73 1.99 6.10 -0.55
N PHE A 74 0.74 5.98 -1.00
CA PHE A 74 0.23 4.75 -1.60
C PHE A 74 0.63 4.75 -3.07
N VAL A 75 1.45 3.78 -3.49
CA VAL A 75 2.11 3.79 -4.79
C VAL A 75 1.48 2.82 -5.77
N ARG A 76 1.26 1.59 -5.37
CA ARG A 76 0.70 0.53 -6.25
C ARG A 76 -0.21 -0.41 -5.49
N VAL A 77 -1.13 -1.05 -6.24
CA VAL A 77 -1.83 -2.25 -5.80
C VAL A 77 -1.58 -3.29 -6.86
N LEU A 78 -0.87 -4.36 -6.51
CA LEU A 78 -0.45 -5.36 -7.49
C LEU A 78 -0.71 -6.77 -6.96
N HIS A 79 -1.03 -7.69 -7.88
CA HIS A 79 -1.09 -9.10 -7.54
C HIS A 79 0.30 -9.55 -7.06
N ARG A 80 0.34 -10.49 -6.11
CA ARG A 80 1.61 -10.97 -5.52
C ARG A 80 2.62 -11.44 -6.56
N ARG A 81 2.15 -11.89 -7.74
CA ARG A 81 3.03 -12.35 -8.81
C ARG A 81 3.75 -11.22 -9.53
N GLU A 82 3.26 -10.00 -9.38
CA GLU A 82 3.76 -8.85 -10.13
C GLU A 82 4.42 -7.78 -9.27
N VAL A 83 4.22 -7.85 -7.94
CA VAL A 83 4.68 -6.77 -7.07
C VAL A 83 6.19 -6.54 -7.17
N TYR A 84 6.98 -7.60 -7.27
CA TYR A 84 8.43 -7.45 -7.32
C TYR A 84 8.94 -6.97 -8.68
N ARG A 85 8.11 -7.03 -9.70
CA ARG A 85 8.45 -6.55 -11.03
C ARG A 85 8.20 -5.06 -11.17
N TYR A 86 7.17 -4.53 -10.49
CA TYR A 86 6.70 -3.17 -10.69
C TYR A 86 6.79 -2.30 -9.44
N PHE A 87 7.24 -2.86 -8.31
CA PHE A 87 7.37 -2.10 -7.07
C PHE A 87 8.55 -2.63 -6.26
N PRO A 88 9.38 -1.78 -5.69
CA PRO A 88 9.35 -0.32 -5.78
C PRO A 88 9.70 0.25 -7.12
#